data_28e75de90ab2ea3361a65369e9edf00e
#
_entry.id   28e75de90ab2ea3361a65369e9edf00e
#
_cell.length_a   1.000
_cell.length_b   1.000
_cell.length_c   1.000
_cell.angle_alpha   90.00
_cell.angle_beta   90.00
_cell.angle_gamma   90.00
#
_symmetry.space_group_name_H-M   'P 1'
#
loop_
_entity.id
_entity.type
_entity.pdbx_description
1 polymer ?
#
loop_
_entity_poly.entity_id
_entity_poly.type
_entity_poly.pdbx_seq_one_letter_code
_entity_poly.pdbx_strand_id
1 'polypeptide(L)'
;MSSVLITGASKGIGRAIAIELAGRGHRVVATARRPETLADLPVDQRLQLDVTDQDSVDRAVKEAGEIDVLVSNAGATVRAPLETVPLTEVEKLFQLNTFGALRVVQGVLPAMRERGSGRLVFVSSIQGRLVLPIITPYGASKWALEAIAEGLALEAGHFGVKVSIVQPGAVATNGAAAANSFFTDDDPYLPLYRQLGALRGDVVTAEDVAVVVADTIEQPEPPLRVPAGAPAERALAARKQASDAMPYMPVPLNW
;
A
#
# COMPACT_ATOMS: atom_id res chain seq x y z
N MET A 1 3.77 -17.11 15.96
CA MET A 1 2.49 -16.42 16.16
C MET A 1 2.81 -14.98 16.52
N SER A 2 2.29 -14.00 15.79
CA SER A 2 2.55 -12.56 16.00
C SER A 2 1.23 -11.81 16.09
N SER A 3 1.23 -10.66 16.78
CA SER A 3 0.12 -9.72 16.81
C SER A 3 0.26 -8.72 15.66
N VAL A 4 -0.69 -8.71 14.72
CA VAL A 4 -0.61 -7.97 13.46
C VAL A 4 -1.71 -6.92 13.40
N LEU A 5 -1.33 -5.63 13.30
CA LEU A 5 -2.24 -4.51 13.04
C LEU A 5 -2.30 -4.27 11.53
N ILE A 6 -3.50 -4.28 10.95
CA ILE A 6 -3.71 -4.07 9.52
C ILE A 6 -4.54 -2.82 9.28
N THR A 7 -4.02 -1.85 8.52
CA THR A 7 -4.80 -0.67 8.16
C THR A 7 -5.58 -0.89 6.86
N GLY A 8 -6.85 -0.44 6.83
CA GLY A 8 -7.69 -0.51 5.63
C GLY A 8 -8.15 -1.93 5.26
N ALA A 9 -8.54 -2.74 6.25
CA ALA A 9 -8.94 -4.14 6.07
C ALA A 9 -10.39 -4.35 5.58
N SER A 10 -11.15 -3.29 5.27
CA SER A 10 -12.57 -3.44 4.89
C SER A 10 -12.80 -4.09 3.53
N LYS A 11 -11.86 -4.04 2.60
CA LYS A 11 -11.96 -4.57 1.24
C LYS A 11 -10.60 -4.82 0.59
N GLY A 12 -10.61 -5.51 -0.57
CA GLY A 12 -9.43 -5.69 -1.42
C GLY A 12 -8.26 -6.34 -0.69
N ILE A 13 -7.05 -5.84 -0.93
CA ILE A 13 -5.81 -6.42 -0.42
C ILE A 13 -5.81 -6.51 1.11
N GLY A 14 -6.18 -5.45 1.82
CA GLY A 14 -6.18 -5.45 3.29
C GLY A 14 -7.13 -6.49 3.89
N ARG A 15 -8.28 -6.73 3.26
CA ARG A 15 -9.22 -7.77 3.66
C ARG A 15 -8.63 -9.16 3.43
N ALA A 16 -8.03 -9.39 2.27
CA ALA A 16 -7.39 -10.66 1.95
C ALA A 16 -6.22 -10.96 2.91
N ILE A 17 -5.40 -9.95 3.24
CA ILE A 17 -4.32 -10.07 4.23
C ILE A 17 -4.87 -10.46 5.60
N ALA A 18 -5.98 -9.85 6.03
CA ALA A 18 -6.59 -10.16 7.33
C ALA A 18 -7.06 -11.63 7.41
N ILE A 19 -7.68 -12.12 6.34
CA ILE A 19 -8.13 -13.51 6.23
C ILE A 19 -6.94 -14.47 6.21
N GLU A 20 -5.93 -14.21 5.38
CA GLU A 20 -4.75 -15.05 5.24
C GLU A 20 -3.97 -15.17 6.54
N LEU A 21 -3.70 -14.05 7.24
CA LEU A 21 -2.97 -14.06 8.49
C LEU A 21 -3.74 -14.74 9.64
N ALA A 22 -5.06 -14.54 9.69
CA ALA A 22 -5.91 -15.26 10.64
C ALA A 22 -5.88 -16.77 10.36
N GLY A 23 -5.94 -17.19 9.09
CA GLY A 23 -5.82 -18.59 8.67
C GLY A 23 -4.48 -19.23 9.03
N ARG A 24 -3.40 -18.43 9.10
CA ARG A 24 -2.06 -18.87 9.55
C ARG A 24 -1.88 -18.84 11.08
N GLY A 25 -2.92 -18.48 11.83
CA GLY A 25 -2.88 -18.48 13.30
C GLY A 25 -2.21 -17.25 13.94
N HIS A 26 -2.07 -16.15 13.21
CA HIS A 26 -1.66 -14.87 13.80
C HIS A 26 -2.83 -14.21 14.56
N ARG A 27 -2.54 -13.46 15.62
CA ARG A 27 -3.51 -12.56 16.22
C ARG A 27 -3.69 -11.35 15.31
N VAL A 28 -4.88 -11.17 14.75
CA VAL A 28 -5.15 -10.13 13.75
C VAL A 28 -6.02 -9.01 14.35
N VAL A 29 -5.51 -7.80 14.32
CA VAL A 29 -6.23 -6.55 14.60
C VAL A 29 -6.54 -5.87 13.28
N ALA A 30 -7.74 -6.08 12.75
CA ALA A 30 -8.19 -5.48 11.50
C ALA A 30 -8.79 -4.10 11.75
N THR A 31 -8.43 -3.11 10.92
CA THR A 31 -8.95 -1.75 11.09
C THR A 31 -9.60 -1.18 9.83
N ALA A 32 -10.61 -0.35 10.02
CA ALA A 32 -11.30 0.40 8.98
C ALA A 32 -11.91 1.69 9.54
N ARG A 33 -12.24 2.64 8.67
CA ARG A 33 -12.99 3.85 9.09
C ARG A 33 -14.37 3.52 9.65
N ARG A 34 -14.96 2.44 9.17
CA ARG A 34 -16.26 1.90 9.60
C ARG A 34 -16.05 0.44 10.01
N PRO A 35 -15.88 0.16 11.32
CA PRO A 35 -15.55 -1.18 11.80
C PRO A 35 -16.64 -2.23 11.54
N GLU A 36 -17.90 -1.81 11.35
CA GLU A 36 -18.99 -2.71 10.95
C GLU A 36 -18.73 -3.42 9.61
N THR A 37 -17.89 -2.84 8.74
CA THR A 37 -17.47 -3.48 7.47
C THR A 37 -16.52 -4.65 7.64
N LEU A 38 -16.08 -4.91 8.87
CA LEU A 38 -15.16 -5.98 9.24
C LEU A 38 -15.88 -7.13 9.96
N ALA A 39 -17.20 -7.05 10.15
CA ALA A 39 -17.95 -7.94 11.03
C ALA A 39 -17.83 -9.43 10.67
N ASP A 40 -17.71 -9.75 9.39
CA ASP A 40 -17.61 -11.11 8.87
C ASP A 40 -16.17 -11.63 8.73
N LEU A 41 -15.15 -10.84 9.10
CA LEU A 41 -13.76 -11.29 9.08
C LEU A 41 -13.46 -12.24 10.27
N PRO A 42 -12.70 -13.32 10.06
CA PRO A 42 -12.29 -14.22 11.13
C PRO A 42 -11.08 -13.70 11.90
N VAL A 43 -11.21 -12.50 12.49
CA VAL A 43 -10.11 -11.79 13.15
C VAL A 43 -10.39 -11.58 14.64
N ASP A 44 -9.33 -11.43 15.44
CA ASP A 44 -9.43 -11.30 16.90
C ASP A 44 -10.02 -9.96 17.34
N GLN A 45 -9.66 -8.88 16.62
CA GLN A 45 -10.09 -7.55 16.99
C GLN A 45 -10.43 -6.70 15.75
N ARG A 46 -11.47 -5.88 15.87
CA ARG A 46 -11.96 -4.96 14.83
C ARG A 46 -12.02 -3.57 15.40
N LEU A 47 -11.19 -2.65 14.87
CA LEU A 47 -11.10 -1.30 15.41
C LEU A 47 -11.43 -0.26 14.35
N GLN A 48 -11.95 0.86 14.83
CA GLN A 48 -12.06 2.06 14.01
C GLN A 48 -10.70 2.72 13.85
N LEU A 49 -10.31 2.97 12.61
CA LEU A 49 -9.10 3.72 12.29
C LEU A 49 -9.29 4.51 11.01
N ASP A 50 -9.17 5.83 11.12
CA ASP A 50 -8.90 6.73 10.01
C ASP A 50 -7.43 7.18 10.10
N VAL A 51 -6.59 6.73 9.17
CA VAL A 51 -5.16 7.06 9.16
C VAL A 51 -4.88 8.54 8.86
N THR A 52 -5.89 9.31 8.43
CA THR A 52 -5.77 10.75 8.19
C THR A 52 -6.04 11.60 9.44
N ASP A 53 -6.53 10.97 10.52
CA ASP A 53 -6.87 11.60 11.80
C ASP A 53 -5.95 11.07 12.91
N GLN A 54 -5.17 11.95 13.51
CA GLN A 54 -4.21 11.58 14.58
C GLN A 54 -4.90 11.00 15.81
N ASP A 55 -6.00 11.58 16.27
CA ASP A 55 -6.73 11.09 17.44
C ASP A 55 -7.30 9.69 17.18
N SER A 56 -7.72 9.41 15.95
CA SER A 56 -8.17 8.08 15.55
C SER A 56 -7.03 7.06 15.58
N VAL A 57 -5.84 7.46 15.13
CA VAL A 57 -4.63 6.61 15.17
C VAL A 57 -4.26 6.30 16.61
N ASP A 58 -4.20 7.31 17.47
CA ASP A 58 -3.78 7.16 18.88
C ASP A 58 -4.73 6.23 19.65
N ARG A 59 -6.04 6.39 19.45
CA ARG A 59 -7.05 5.49 20.04
C ARG A 59 -6.88 4.06 19.54
N ALA A 60 -6.78 3.86 18.23
CA ALA A 60 -6.69 2.53 17.65
C ALA A 60 -5.41 1.79 18.08
N VAL A 61 -4.26 2.47 18.12
CA VAL A 61 -2.99 1.88 18.57
C VAL A 61 -3.08 1.51 20.07
N LYS A 62 -3.65 2.37 20.89
CA LYS A 62 -3.86 2.08 22.32
C LYS A 62 -4.78 0.87 22.53
N GLU A 63 -5.89 0.79 21.81
CA GLU A 63 -6.85 -0.31 21.91
C GLU A 63 -6.30 -1.63 21.34
N ALA A 64 -5.46 -1.57 20.31
CA ALA A 64 -4.81 -2.74 19.73
C ALA A 64 -3.90 -3.47 20.72
N GLY A 65 -3.33 -2.75 21.67
CA GLY A 65 -2.36 -3.27 22.64
C GLY A 65 -1.00 -3.54 22.01
N GLU A 66 -0.33 -4.59 22.44
CA GLU A 66 1.00 -4.93 21.89
C GLU A 66 0.91 -5.43 20.46
N ILE A 67 1.68 -4.80 19.57
CA ILE A 67 1.73 -5.09 18.13
C ILE A 67 3.16 -5.48 17.73
N ASP A 68 3.31 -6.68 17.18
CA ASP A 68 4.58 -7.19 16.64
C ASP A 68 4.79 -6.75 15.20
N VAL A 69 3.70 -6.64 14.43
CA VAL A 69 3.73 -6.34 13.00
C VAL A 69 2.69 -5.28 12.67
N LEU A 70 3.12 -4.21 11.98
CA LEU A 70 2.22 -3.29 11.30
C LEU A 70 2.17 -3.63 9.81
N VAL A 71 0.98 -3.89 9.27
CA VAL A 71 0.71 -3.90 7.83
C VAL A 71 0.04 -2.58 7.45
N SER A 72 0.83 -1.65 6.91
CA SER A 72 0.37 -0.35 6.41
C SER A 72 -0.16 -0.53 4.99
N ASN A 73 -1.49 -0.75 4.87
CA ASN A 73 -2.15 -1.05 3.61
C ASN A 73 -3.16 0.03 3.18
N ALA A 74 -3.71 0.82 4.11
CA ALA A 74 -4.70 1.84 3.78
C ALA A 74 -4.23 2.77 2.66
N GLY A 75 -5.05 2.94 1.63
CA GLY A 75 -4.69 3.76 0.49
C GLY A 75 -5.82 3.88 -0.54
N ALA A 76 -5.64 4.82 -1.47
CA ALA A 76 -6.54 5.06 -2.58
C ALA A 76 -5.75 5.42 -3.84
N THR A 77 -6.46 5.44 -4.99
CA THR A 77 -5.94 5.86 -6.29
C THR A 77 -6.82 6.97 -6.84
N VAL A 78 -6.21 7.94 -7.49
CA VAL A 78 -6.86 8.99 -8.28
C VAL A 78 -6.43 8.83 -9.74
N ARG A 79 -7.38 8.95 -10.66
CA ARG A 79 -7.15 8.96 -12.10
C ARG A 79 -7.49 10.33 -12.66
N ALA A 80 -6.48 11.04 -13.11
CA ALA A 80 -6.63 12.33 -13.75
C ALA A 80 -5.35 12.71 -14.51
N PRO A 81 -5.44 13.52 -15.58
CA PRO A 81 -4.30 14.21 -16.11
C PRO A 81 -3.70 15.16 -15.06
N LEU A 82 -2.39 15.33 -15.05
CA LEU A 82 -1.75 16.26 -14.09
C LEU A 82 -2.17 17.72 -14.28
N GLU A 83 -2.51 18.09 -15.51
CA GLU A 83 -2.96 19.44 -15.86
C GLU A 83 -4.30 19.80 -15.19
N THR A 84 -5.21 18.82 -15.07
CA THR A 84 -6.60 19.08 -14.69
C THR A 84 -6.98 18.51 -13.31
N VAL A 85 -6.12 17.68 -12.70
CA VAL A 85 -6.41 17.12 -11.37
C VAL A 85 -6.53 18.22 -10.32
N PRO A 86 -7.63 18.27 -9.53
CA PRO A 86 -7.72 19.22 -8.44
C PRO A 86 -6.60 19.00 -7.42
N LEU A 87 -5.85 20.04 -7.09
CA LEU A 87 -4.73 19.93 -6.14
C LEU A 87 -5.17 19.40 -4.77
N THR A 88 -6.38 19.77 -4.35
CA THR A 88 -6.99 19.25 -3.11
C THR A 88 -7.16 17.72 -3.11
N GLU A 89 -7.37 17.10 -4.27
CA GLU A 89 -7.44 15.64 -4.37
C GLU A 89 -6.06 15.00 -4.30
N VAL A 90 -5.05 15.68 -4.85
CA VAL A 90 -3.65 15.26 -4.68
C VAL A 90 -3.24 15.34 -3.21
N GLU A 91 -3.56 16.44 -2.53
CA GLU A 91 -3.30 16.62 -1.09
C GLU A 91 -3.99 15.53 -0.25
N LYS A 92 -5.27 15.25 -0.48
CA LYS A 92 -6.00 14.16 0.19
C LYS A 92 -5.34 12.80 -0.05
N LEU A 93 -4.86 12.56 -1.27
CA LEU A 93 -4.18 11.31 -1.62
C LEU A 93 -2.88 11.14 -0.83
N PHE A 94 -2.07 12.19 -0.71
CA PHE A 94 -0.86 12.18 0.10
C PHE A 94 -1.17 12.04 1.61
N GLN A 95 -2.21 12.73 2.10
CA GLN A 95 -2.66 12.59 3.49
C GLN A 95 -3.02 11.14 3.82
N LEU A 96 -3.64 10.41 2.87
CA LEU A 96 -4.01 9.02 3.05
C LEU A 96 -2.83 8.06 2.84
N ASN A 97 -2.20 8.11 1.66
CA ASN A 97 -1.25 7.08 1.22
C ASN A 97 0.14 7.21 1.87
N THR A 98 0.55 8.44 2.20
CA THR A 98 1.91 8.76 2.65
C THR A 98 1.92 9.16 4.13
N PHE A 99 1.27 10.27 4.47
CA PHE A 99 1.26 10.76 5.85
C PHE A 99 0.44 9.89 6.79
N GLY A 100 -0.65 9.27 6.30
CA GLY A 100 -1.43 8.32 7.07
C GLY A 100 -0.62 7.09 7.49
N ALA A 101 0.19 6.55 6.56
CA ALA A 101 1.11 5.46 6.88
C ALA A 101 2.12 5.90 7.96
N LEU A 102 2.70 7.09 7.82
CA LEU A 102 3.67 7.62 8.78
C LEU A 102 3.07 7.85 10.17
N ARG A 103 1.83 8.38 10.26
CA ARG A 103 1.14 8.54 11.56
C ARG A 103 1.01 7.21 12.31
N VAL A 104 0.58 6.15 11.61
CA VAL A 104 0.42 4.84 12.26
C VAL A 104 1.78 4.26 12.65
N VAL A 105 2.82 4.42 11.82
CA VAL A 105 4.19 4.03 12.19
C VAL A 105 4.64 4.74 13.46
N GLN A 106 4.46 6.05 13.56
CA GLN A 106 4.82 6.84 14.73
C GLN A 106 4.08 6.39 16.01
N GLY A 107 2.86 5.86 15.86
CA GLY A 107 2.10 5.29 16.96
C GLY A 107 2.64 3.95 17.47
N VAL A 108 3.10 3.05 16.57
CA VAL A 108 3.53 1.69 16.95
C VAL A 108 5.03 1.56 17.17
N LEU A 109 5.84 2.34 16.48
CA LEU A 109 7.30 2.23 16.46
C LEU A 109 7.97 2.43 17.84
N PRO A 110 7.53 3.35 18.71
CA PRO A 110 8.15 3.52 20.03
C PRO A 110 8.18 2.22 20.83
N ALA A 111 7.06 1.50 20.91
CA ALA A 111 6.98 0.23 21.64
C ALA A 111 7.85 -0.88 20.98
N MET A 112 7.89 -0.93 19.65
CA MET A 112 8.76 -1.86 18.91
C MET A 112 10.24 -1.58 19.19
N ARG A 113 10.65 -0.31 19.18
CA ARG A 113 12.01 0.12 19.47
C ARG A 113 12.41 -0.23 20.91
N GLU A 114 11.56 0.06 21.88
CA GLU A 114 11.81 -0.26 23.32
C GLU A 114 11.99 -1.76 23.55
N ARG A 115 11.21 -2.57 22.83
CA ARG A 115 11.28 -4.03 22.87
C ARG A 115 12.47 -4.62 22.08
N GLY A 116 13.09 -3.83 21.22
CA GLY A 116 14.18 -4.28 20.34
C GLY A 116 13.72 -5.22 19.24
N SER A 117 12.43 -5.24 18.91
CA SER A 117 11.85 -6.13 17.89
C SER A 117 10.55 -5.59 17.33
N GLY A 118 10.32 -5.83 16.04
CA GLY A 118 9.09 -5.44 15.36
C GLY A 118 9.22 -5.56 13.84
N ARG A 119 8.10 -5.46 13.15
CA ARG A 119 8.07 -5.45 11.69
C ARG A 119 7.11 -4.38 11.15
N LEU A 120 7.56 -3.64 10.17
CA LEU A 120 6.78 -2.68 9.42
C LEU A 120 6.67 -3.16 7.97
N VAL A 121 5.48 -3.53 7.52
CA VAL A 121 5.21 -3.99 6.15
C VAL A 121 4.34 -2.95 5.46
N PHE A 122 4.88 -2.32 4.42
CA PHE A 122 4.16 -1.33 3.62
C PHE A 122 3.62 -1.96 2.34
N VAL A 123 2.33 -1.87 2.11
CA VAL A 123 1.73 -2.23 0.82
C VAL A 123 1.85 -1.00 -0.10
N SER A 124 2.91 -1.01 -0.92
CA SER A 124 3.20 0.00 -1.93
C SER A 124 2.54 -0.35 -3.26
N SER A 125 3.27 -0.24 -4.33
CA SER A 125 2.92 -0.60 -5.71
C SER A 125 4.20 -0.63 -6.55
N ILE A 126 4.18 -1.29 -7.70
CA ILE A 126 5.21 -1.07 -8.72
C ILE A 126 5.33 0.43 -9.09
N GLN A 127 4.26 1.20 -8.93
CA GLN A 127 4.26 2.65 -9.14
C GLN A 127 5.00 3.45 -8.06
N GLY A 128 5.50 2.83 -7.03
CA GLY A 128 6.53 3.40 -6.16
C GLY A 128 7.93 3.42 -6.80
N ARG A 129 8.11 2.79 -7.98
CA ARG A 129 9.39 2.68 -8.69
C ARG A 129 9.31 3.00 -10.18
N LEU A 130 8.12 3.07 -10.73
CA LEU A 130 7.86 3.50 -12.11
C LEU A 130 6.63 4.39 -12.14
N VAL A 131 6.47 5.19 -13.18
CA VAL A 131 5.35 6.12 -13.31
C VAL A 131 4.50 5.72 -14.51
N LEU A 132 3.19 5.75 -14.33
CA LEU A 132 2.23 5.62 -15.42
C LEU A 132 1.47 6.95 -15.58
N PRO A 133 1.25 7.43 -16.82
CA PRO A 133 0.43 8.63 -17.04
C PRO A 133 -0.99 8.41 -16.49
N ILE A 134 -1.72 9.50 -16.29
CA ILE A 134 -3.11 9.52 -15.79
C ILE A 134 -3.27 9.12 -14.31
N ILE A 135 -2.33 8.37 -13.75
CA ILE A 135 -2.30 7.99 -12.34
C ILE A 135 -1.02 8.48 -11.63
N THR A 136 -0.40 9.50 -12.20
CA THR A 136 0.85 10.08 -11.68
C THR A 136 0.75 10.57 -10.23
N PRO A 137 -0.34 11.22 -9.76
CA PRO A 137 -0.45 11.60 -8.35
C PRO A 137 -0.37 10.39 -7.40
N TYR A 138 -0.98 9.27 -7.79
CA TYR A 138 -0.87 8.03 -7.03
C TYR A 138 0.57 7.51 -7.02
N GLY A 139 1.22 7.44 -8.19
CA GLY A 139 2.63 7.06 -8.28
C GLY A 139 3.50 7.91 -7.38
N ALA A 140 3.37 9.24 -7.43
CA ALA A 140 4.11 10.17 -6.59
C ALA A 140 3.92 9.89 -5.09
N SER A 141 2.67 9.62 -4.64
CA SER A 141 2.39 9.26 -3.25
C SER A 141 3.06 7.94 -2.83
N LYS A 142 3.15 6.96 -3.74
CA LYS A 142 3.82 5.68 -3.49
C LYS A 142 5.36 5.80 -3.55
N TRP A 143 5.92 6.66 -4.39
CA TRP A 143 7.34 7.00 -4.36
C TRP A 143 7.73 7.63 -3.03
N ALA A 144 6.94 8.58 -2.55
CA ALA A 144 7.16 9.20 -1.24
C ALA A 144 7.07 8.17 -0.10
N LEU A 145 6.09 7.27 -0.15
CA LEU A 145 5.95 6.17 0.82
C LEU A 145 7.18 5.26 0.82
N GLU A 146 7.70 4.88 -0.35
CA GLU A 146 8.89 4.03 -0.44
C GLU A 146 10.15 4.72 0.07
N ALA A 147 10.31 6.00 -0.19
CA ALA A 147 11.43 6.77 0.35
C ALA A 147 11.39 6.83 1.89
N ILE A 148 10.20 7.05 2.47
CA ILE A 148 9.98 7.01 3.92
C ILE A 148 10.28 5.60 4.48
N ALA A 149 9.79 4.55 3.84
CA ALA A 149 9.99 3.18 4.29
C ALA A 149 11.47 2.75 4.21
N GLU A 150 12.19 3.19 3.18
CA GLU A 150 13.64 2.95 3.06
C GLU A 150 14.43 3.70 4.14
N GLY A 151 14.10 4.95 4.43
CA GLY A 151 14.68 5.70 5.55
C GLY A 151 14.42 5.00 6.89
N LEU A 152 13.18 4.57 7.13
CA LEU A 152 12.82 3.81 8.32
C LEU A 152 13.58 2.48 8.45
N ALA A 153 13.88 1.80 7.33
CA ALA A 153 14.68 0.58 7.37
C ALA A 153 16.09 0.82 7.93
N LEU A 154 16.67 1.98 7.65
CA LEU A 154 17.97 2.38 8.20
C LEU A 154 17.86 2.82 9.66
N GLU A 155 16.88 3.67 9.97
CA GLU A 155 16.69 4.25 11.31
C GLU A 155 16.20 3.19 12.32
N ALA A 156 15.11 2.49 12.01
CA ALA A 156 14.48 1.53 12.89
C ALA A 156 15.24 0.19 12.95
N GLY A 157 15.99 -0.16 11.88
CA GLY A 157 16.85 -1.33 11.82
C GLY A 157 17.91 -1.33 12.92
N HIS A 158 18.41 -0.15 13.31
CA HIS A 158 19.34 0.01 14.45
C HIS A 158 18.76 -0.54 15.77
N PHE A 159 17.45 -0.55 15.89
CA PHE A 159 16.72 -1.04 17.06
C PHE A 159 16.09 -2.42 16.87
N GLY A 160 16.50 -3.18 15.85
CA GLY A 160 15.98 -4.53 15.59
C GLY A 160 14.60 -4.57 14.94
N VAL A 161 14.06 -3.43 14.48
CA VAL A 161 12.78 -3.36 13.76
C VAL A 161 13.02 -3.52 12.26
N LYS A 162 12.38 -4.53 11.64
CA LYS A 162 12.54 -4.85 10.22
C LYS A 162 11.48 -4.15 9.38
N VAL A 163 11.87 -3.67 8.21
CA VAL A 163 10.99 -2.98 7.28
C VAL A 163 10.95 -3.71 5.94
N SER A 164 9.75 -3.90 5.40
CA SER A 164 9.55 -4.45 4.06
C SER A 164 8.49 -3.66 3.29
N ILE A 165 8.68 -3.59 1.98
CA ILE A 165 7.81 -2.89 1.04
C ILE A 165 7.32 -3.91 0.03
N VAL A 166 6.06 -4.33 0.14
CA VAL A 166 5.41 -5.19 -0.84
C VAL A 166 4.93 -4.34 -2.01
N GLN A 167 5.26 -4.75 -3.22
CA GLN A 167 5.06 -3.98 -4.45
C GLN A 167 4.13 -4.72 -5.43
N PRO A 168 2.80 -4.65 -5.25
CA PRO A 168 1.87 -5.23 -6.21
C PRO A 168 1.90 -4.51 -7.57
N GLY A 169 1.65 -5.27 -8.64
CA GLY A 169 1.28 -4.76 -9.95
C GLY A 169 -0.20 -4.37 -10.03
N ALA A 170 -0.83 -4.65 -11.17
CA ALA A 170 -2.28 -4.54 -11.29
C ALA A 170 -2.95 -5.65 -10.48
N VAL A 171 -3.85 -5.27 -9.58
CA VAL A 171 -4.59 -6.20 -8.70
C VAL A 171 -6.07 -6.14 -9.04
N ALA A 172 -6.68 -7.31 -9.23
CA ALA A 172 -8.12 -7.45 -9.43
C ALA A 172 -8.86 -7.14 -8.12
N THR A 173 -9.16 -5.86 -7.89
CA THR A 173 -9.91 -5.42 -6.71
C THR A 173 -11.04 -4.47 -7.09
N ASN A 174 -12.13 -4.48 -6.32
CA ASN A 174 -13.17 -3.45 -6.42
C ASN A 174 -12.66 -2.03 -6.11
N GLY A 175 -11.50 -1.89 -5.47
CA GLY A 175 -10.85 -0.62 -5.20
C GLY A 175 -10.31 0.06 -6.46
N ALA A 176 -9.84 -0.71 -7.43
CA ALA A 176 -9.40 -0.18 -8.72
C ALA A 176 -10.57 0.39 -9.54
N ALA A 177 -11.75 -0.25 -9.47
CA ALA A 177 -12.98 0.25 -10.10
C ALA A 177 -13.56 1.49 -9.38
N ALA A 178 -13.29 1.65 -8.08
CA ALA A 178 -13.77 2.76 -7.26
C ALA A 178 -12.79 3.95 -7.18
N ALA A 179 -11.74 3.99 -8.03
CA ALA A 179 -10.83 5.13 -8.07
C ALA A 179 -11.58 6.38 -8.55
N ASN A 180 -11.45 7.47 -7.81
CA ASN A 180 -11.97 8.76 -8.26
C ASN A 180 -11.32 9.13 -9.58
N SER A 181 -12.16 9.49 -10.56
CA SER A 181 -11.73 9.87 -11.89
C SER A 181 -12.18 11.32 -12.16
N PHE A 182 -11.23 12.13 -12.62
CA PHE A 182 -11.45 13.57 -12.86
C PHE A 182 -11.20 13.86 -14.35
N PHE A 183 -12.09 13.33 -15.21
CA PHE A 183 -12.14 13.63 -16.63
C PHE A 183 -13.44 14.33 -16.95
N THR A 184 -13.39 15.30 -17.86
CA THR A 184 -14.57 15.85 -18.52
C THR A 184 -14.88 15.06 -19.81
N ASP A 185 -16.06 15.20 -20.36
CA ASP A 185 -16.47 14.45 -21.57
C ASP A 185 -15.64 14.81 -22.81
N ASP A 186 -15.07 16.02 -22.84
CA ASP A 186 -14.24 16.57 -23.89
C ASP A 186 -12.75 16.68 -23.52
N ASP A 187 -12.31 15.98 -22.45
CA ASP A 187 -10.94 16.05 -21.96
C ASP A 187 -9.95 15.58 -23.04
N PRO A 188 -8.95 16.41 -23.39
CA PRO A 188 -7.97 16.09 -24.44
C PRO A 188 -7.11 14.85 -24.11
N TYR A 189 -7.05 14.42 -22.85
CA TYR A 189 -6.32 13.23 -22.41
C TYR A 189 -7.13 11.94 -22.47
N LEU A 190 -8.41 11.96 -22.83
CA LEU A 190 -9.24 10.76 -22.96
C LEU A 190 -8.66 9.72 -23.94
N PRO A 191 -8.06 10.08 -25.10
CA PRO A 191 -7.44 9.10 -25.98
C PRO A 191 -6.30 8.34 -25.29
N LEU A 192 -5.43 9.04 -24.53
CA LEU A 192 -4.36 8.43 -23.73
C LEU A 192 -4.91 7.50 -22.67
N TYR A 193 -5.95 7.94 -21.94
CA TYR A 193 -6.61 7.12 -20.94
C TYR A 193 -7.18 5.82 -21.52
N ARG A 194 -7.80 5.89 -22.70
CA ARG A 194 -8.34 4.71 -23.41
C ARG A 194 -7.24 3.76 -23.85
N GLN A 195 -6.12 4.28 -24.36
CA GLN A 195 -4.96 3.46 -24.71
C GLN A 195 -4.43 2.71 -23.48
N LEU A 196 -4.25 3.39 -22.35
CA LEU A 196 -3.82 2.76 -21.10
C LEU A 196 -4.79 1.70 -20.60
N GLY A 197 -6.10 1.93 -20.75
CA GLY A 197 -7.14 0.98 -20.39
C GLY A 197 -7.14 -0.28 -21.27
N ALA A 198 -6.71 -0.15 -22.54
CA ALA A 198 -6.57 -1.27 -23.47
C ALA A 198 -5.31 -2.11 -23.19
N LEU A 199 -4.28 -1.53 -22.55
CA LEU A 199 -3.05 -2.21 -22.15
C LEU A 199 -3.29 -3.03 -20.86
N ARG A 200 -4.20 -3.99 -20.93
CA ARG A 200 -4.44 -4.91 -19.81
C ARG A 200 -3.29 -5.91 -19.76
N GLY A 201 -2.34 -5.65 -18.86
CA GLY A 201 -1.36 -6.67 -18.47
C GLY A 201 -2.00 -7.75 -17.58
N ASP A 202 -1.20 -8.77 -17.26
CA ASP A 202 -1.58 -9.78 -16.28
C ASP A 202 -1.91 -9.10 -14.93
N VAL A 203 -3.02 -9.50 -14.34
CA VAL A 203 -3.44 -9.05 -13.00
C VAL A 203 -3.23 -10.17 -12.00
N VAL A 204 -2.90 -9.81 -10.77
CA VAL A 204 -2.88 -10.74 -9.63
C VAL A 204 -4.14 -10.54 -8.80
N THR A 205 -4.49 -11.53 -7.99
CA THR A 205 -5.62 -11.42 -7.06
C THR A 205 -5.18 -10.71 -5.77
N ALA A 206 -6.14 -10.27 -4.97
CA ALA A 206 -5.84 -9.74 -3.64
C ALA A 206 -5.28 -10.84 -2.71
N GLU A 207 -5.72 -12.06 -2.92
CA GLU A 207 -5.29 -13.26 -2.22
C GLU A 207 -3.82 -13.60 -2.53
N ASP A 208 -3.39 -13.50 -3.79
CA ASP A 208 -1.98 -13.67 -4.17
C ASP A 208 -1.08 -12.65 -3.43
N VAL A 209 -1.51 -11.39 -3.36
CA VAL A 209 -0.78 -10.36 -2.61
C VAL A 209 -0.77 -10.65 -1.11
N ALA A 210 -1.87 -11.17 -0.57
CA ALA A 210 -1.98 -11.52 0.84
C ALA A 210 -0.99 -12.62 1.23
N VAL A 211 -0.84 -13.66 0.40
CA VAL A 211 0.16 -14.71 0.58
C VAL A 211 1.58 -14.11 0.61
N VAL A 212 1.92 -13.24 -0.34
CA VAL A 212 3.24 -12.58 -0.36
C VAL A 212 3.49 -11.75 0.90
N VAL A 213 2.48 -11.05 1.42
CA VAL A 213 2.59 -10.29 2.68
C VAL A 213 2.82 -11.23 3.86
N ALA A 214 2.05 -12.31 3.96
CA ALA A 214 2.18 -13.28 5.04
C ALA A 214 3.55 -13.99 5.01
N ASP A 215 4.01 -14.42 3.84
CA ASP A 215 5.34 -15.01 3.67
C ASP A 215 6.45 -14.02 4.06
N THR A 216 6.30 -12.72 3.71
CA THR A 216 7.23 -11.66 4.11
C THR A 216 7.28 -11.49 5.63
N ILE A 217 6.13 -11.56 6.30
CA ILE A 217 6.03 -11.46 7.76
C ILE A 217 6.72 -12.65 8.45
N GLU A 218 6.60 -13.84 7.90
CA GLU A 218 7.12 -15.07 8.49
C GLU A 218 8.62 -15.29 8.22
N GLN A 219 9.22 -14.64 7.21
CA GLN A 219 10.66 -14.75 6.94
C GLN A 219 11.47 -14.15 8.08
N PRO A 220 12.53 -14.86 8.57
CA PRO A 220 13.44 -14.32 9.58
C PRO A 220 14.11 -13.02 9.12
N GLU A 221 14.62 -12.98 7.88
CA GLU A 221 15.29 -11.83 7.26
C GLU A 221 14.58 -11.49 5.93
N PRO A 222 13.46 -10.75 5.99
CA PRO A 222 12.75 -10.38 4.78
C PRO A 222 13.53 -9.31 3.99
N PRO A 223 13.49 -9.35 2.65
CA PRO A 223 14.08 -8.30 1.85
C PRO A 223 13.31 -6.97 2.03
N LEU A 224 14.01 -5.85 1.82
CA LEU A 224 13.37 -4.52 1.88
C LEU A 224 12.23 -4.38 0.85
N ARG A 225 12.42 -4.88 -0.38
CA ARG A 225 11.41 -4.81 -1.45
C ARG A 225 11.02 -6.18 -1.94
N VAL A 226 9.72 -6.42 -1.98
CA VAL A 226 9.10 -7.70 -2.35
C VAL A 226 8.07 -7.44 -3.45
N PRO A 227 8.41 -7.72 -4.72
CA PRO A 227 7.42 -7.70 -5.80
C PRO A 227 6.32 -8.73 -5.53
N ALA A 228 5.06 -8.35 -5.72
CA ALA A 228 3.94 -9.28 -5.53
C ALA A 228 3.43 -9.81 -6.88
N GLY A 229 3.92 -11.00 -7.23
CA GLY A 229 3.58 -11.74 -8.44
C GLY A 229 4.46 -11.44 -9.66
N ALA A 230 4.50 -12.39 -10.58
CA ALA A 230 5.36 -12.36 -11.77
C ALA A 230 5.22 -11.09 -12.64
N PRO A 231 4.02 -10.48 -12.81
CA PRO A 231 3.90 -9.21 -13.53
C PRO A 231 4.67 -8.06 -12.86
N ALA A 232 4.63 -7.99 -11.53
CA ALA A 232 5.38 -6.97 -10.78
C ALA A 232 6.88 -7.19 -10.87
N GLU A 233 7.34 -8.43 -10.75
CA GLU A 233 8.75 -8.80 -10.90
C GLU A 233 9.31 -8.38 -12.25
N ARG A 234 8.59 -8.72 -13.35
CA ARG A 234 8.98 -8.33 -14.72
C ARG A 234 9.06 -6.82 -14.90
N ALA A 235 8.04 -6.09 -14.44
CA ALA A 235 7.99 -4.64 -14.60
C ALA A 235 9.12 -3.93 -13.83
N LEU A 236 9.38 -4.35 -12.60
CA LEU A 236 10.45 -3.77 -11.77
C LEU A 236 11.84 -4.15 -12.26
N ALA A 237 12.04 -5.37 -12.75
CA ALA A 237 13.29 -5.79 -13.37
C ALA A 237 13.59 -4.98 -14.65
N ALA A 238 12.59 -4.77 -15.49
CA ALA A 238 12.72 -3.95 -16.69
C ALA A 238 13.02 -2.48 -16.35
N ARG A 239 12.32 -1.91 -15.35
CA ARG A 239 12.60 -0.53 -14.87
C ARG A 239 14.04 -0.38 -14.36
N LYS A 240 14.57 -1.36 -13.65
CA LYS A 240 15.94 -1.33 -13.14
C LYS A 240 17.00 -1.29 -14.25
N GLN A 241 16.70 -1.87 -15.42
CA GLN A 241 17.58 -1.88 -16.58
C GLN A 241 17.40 -0.65 -17.49
N ALA A 242 16.29 0.08 -17.36
CA ALA A 242 15.98 1.24 -18.18
C ALA A 242 16.89 2.44 -17.81
N SER A 243 17.23 3.22 -18.84
CA SER A 243 17.94 4.49 -18.66
C SER A 243 17.05 5.51 -17.94
N ASP A 244 17.66 6.34 -17.09
CA ASP A 244 16.99 7.49 -16.50
C ASP A 244 16.99 8.74 -17.41
N ALA A 245 17.61 8.65 -18.61
CA ALA A 245 17.63 9.75 -19.56
C ALA A 245 16.28 10.02 -20.24
N MET A 246 15.35 9.06 -20.17
CA MET A 246 14.02 9.18 -20.77
C MET A 246 12.95 8.63 -19.82
N PRO A 247 11.70 9.12 -19.92
CA PRO A 247 10.59 8.51 -19.19
C PRO A 247 10.47 7.01 -19.51
N TYR A 248 10.45 6.19 -18.48
CA TYR A 248 10.24 4.76 -18.62
C TYR A 248 8.75 4.46 -18.77
N MET A 249 8.37 3.79 -19.84
CA MET A 249 7.04 3.22 -20.03
C MET A 249 7.16 1.70 -20.17
N PRO A 250 6.43 0.91 -19.37
CA PRO A 250 6.46 -0.55 -19.45
C PRO A 250 5.81 -1.09 -20.72
N VAL A 251 5.08 -0.26 -21.45
CA VAL A 251 4.41 -0.58 -22.73
C VAL A 251 4.50 0.63 -23.67
N PRO A 252 4.71 0.43 -24.98
CA PRO A 252 4.77 1.54 -25.92
C PRO A 252 3.41 2.27 -26.00
N LEU A 253 3.44 3.59 -25.94
CA LEU A 253 2.32 4.46 -26.26
C LEU A 253 2.52 4.97 -27.69
N ASN A 254 1.45 4.96 -28.47
CA ASN A 254 1.44 5.63 -29.77
C ASN A 254 1.06 7.10 -29.55
N TRP A 255 2.07 7.95 -29.62
CA TRP A 255 1.92 9.43 -29.54
C TRP A 255 1.40 9.99 -30.84
#